data_ff0328931867490c232ebace8104ffb9
#
_entry.id   ff0328931867490c232ebace8104ffb9
#
_cell.length_a   1.000
_cell.length_b   1.000
_cell.length_c   1.000
_cell.angle_alpha   90.00
_cell.angle_beta   90.00
_cell.angle_gamma   90.00
#
_symmetry.space_group_name_H-M   'P 1'
#
loop_
_entity.id
_entity.type
_entity.pdbx_description
1 polymer ?
#
loop_
_entity_poly.entity_id
_entity_poly.type
_entity_poly.pdbx_seq_one_letter_code
_entity_poly.pdbx_strand_id
1 'polypeptide(L)'
;MQTKSGKNNAKTMFGIDNIPVDNHVRNILDKIDPKSFKKIYEDILEECQKLKIINQFVFMKKYILVALDGTHYHSSKKVKCSCCQSKTDSRTGIINYFHSAITPTIVHPKVKNVIALFQEFISNKDGQKKQDCEVNASKRWLDNFNFFNQKYKLIILGDDLYSRVPMISKIKEKGHSFILVCKETSHKILYEQIERFKSANSHKTVTIEKMHNGKKQFFTYNFINGLLLTGGNIDNAEVNWCELIITNLEGKKLHTFSFVTDLKITLNNVEEIVEGGRTRWKIENENNNTLKTKGYNLEHNFGHGKQYLSQNLCSLNILAFLFHTIQELYDTLYMELRSNLGARKNLFEAMNILTSMFTFINFDKMIEFILISRESDEQVPLKDFILLN
;
A
#
# COMPACT_ATOMS: atom_id res chain seq x y z
N MET A 1 -3.39 -20.24 20.87
CA MET A 1 -4.26 -21.22 20.21
C MET A 1 -4.11 -22.68 20.69
N GLN A 2 -2.98 -23.09 21.25
CA GLN A 2 -2.81 -24.50 21.74
C GLN A 2 -3.51 -24.79 23.08
N THR A 3 -4.03 -23.82 23.79
CA THR A 3 -4.86 -23.99 24.99
C THR A 3 -6.24 -24.56 24.64
N LYS A 4 -6.96 -25.15 25.63
CA LYS A 4 -8.32 -25.66 25.43
C LYS A 4 -9.25 -24.57 24.87
N SER A 5 -9.28 -23.37 25.47
CA SER A 5 -10.06 -22.24 25.00
C SER A 5 -9.67 -21.82 23.58
N GLY A 6 -8.36 -21.75 23.26
CA GLY A 6 -7.89 -21.42 21.92
C GLY A 6 -8.31 -22.43 20.85
N LYS A 7 -8.33 -23.73 21.17
CA LYS A 7 -8.82 -24.77 20.25
C LYS A 7 -10.32 -24.66 20.02
N ASN A 8 -11.08 -24.41 21.10
CA ASN A 8 -12.52 -24.24 21.01
C ASN A 8 -12.88 -23.02 20.15
N ASN A 9 -12.23 -21.87 20.39
CA ASN A 9 -12.44 -20.67 19.58
C ASN A 9 -12.02 -20.86 18.11
N ALA A 10 -10.94 -21.61 17.83
CA ALA A 10 -10.57 -21.93 16.47
C ALA A 10 -11.68 -22.71 15.74
N LYS A 11 -12.34 -23.64 16.45
CA LYS A 11 -13.47 -24.39 15.90
C LYS A 11 -14.72 -23.52 15.73
N THR A 12 -15.15 -22.82 16.76
CA THR A 12 -16.43 -22.08 16.74
C THR A 12 -16.39 -20.84 15.87
N MET A 13 -15.27 -20.12 15.87
CA MET A 13 -15.13 -18.85 15.13
C MET A 13 -14.65 -19.04 13.69
N PHE A 14 -13.86 -20.09 13.42
CA PHE A 14 -13.19 -20.27 12.13
C PHE A 14 -13.37 -21.66 11.51
N GLY A 15 -14.14 -22.57 12.13
CA GLY A 15 -14.35 -23.93 11.62
C GLY A 15 -13.10 -24.82 11.61
N ILE A 16 -12.08 -24.48 12.41
CA ILE A 16 -10.80 -25.20 12.44
C ILE A 16 -10.84 -26.25 13.57
N ASP A 17 -10.99 -27.52 13.20
CA ASP A 17 -11.03 -28.61 14.18
C ASP A 17 -9.66 -28.98 14.74
N ASN A 18 -8.62 -28.93 13.93
CA ASN A 18 -7.26 -29.34 14.31
C ASN A 18 -6.26 -28.22 14.01
N ILE A 19 -5.60 -27.73 15.05
CA ILE A 19 -4.53 -26.73 14.93
C ILE A 19 -3.20 -27.47 14.84
N PRO A 20 -2.48 -27.41 13.71
CA PRO A 20 -1.18 -28.04 13.59
C PRO A 20 -0.15 -27.36 14.49
N VAL A 21 0.91 -28.08 14.85
CA VAL A 21 2.01 -27.50 15.62
C VAL A 21 2.80 -26.51 14.75
N ASP A 22 3.35 -25.48 15.38
CA ASP A 22 4.05 -24.36 14.72
C ASP A 22 5.14 -24.82 13.73
N ASN A 23 5.99 -25.75 14.15
CA ASN A 23 7.05 -26.26 13.29
C ASN A 23 6.53 -26.98 12.04
N HIS A 24 5.38 -27.65 12.12
CA HIS A 24 4.77 -28.30 10.96
C HIS A 24 4.27 -27.27 9.95
N VAL A 25 3.58 -26.24 10.43
CA VAL A 25 3.12 -25.11 9.58
C VAL A 25 4.30 -24.44 8.88
N ARG A 26 5.36 -24.14 9.61
CA ARG A 26 6.58 -23.53 9.06
C ARG A 26 7.23 -24.41 7.99
N ASN A 27 7.33 -25.70 8.24
CA ASN A 27 7.93 -26.64 7.29
C ASN A 27 7.10 -26.79 5.99
N ILE A 28 5.79 -26.69 6.08
CA ILE A 28 4.91 -26.66 4.90
C ILE A 28 5.09 -25.35 4.15
N LEU A 29 4.94 -24.22 4.85
CA LEU A 29 5.05 -22.90 4.24
C LEU A 29 6.41 -22.69 3.56
N ASP A 30 7.49 -23.23 4.12
CA ASP A 30 8.84 -23.06 3.55
C ASP A 30 9.00 -23.71 2.17
N LYS A 31 8.13 -24.65 1.80
CA LYS A 31 8.15 -25.36 0.51
C LYS A 31 7.19 -24.79 -0.54
N ILE A 32 6.25 -23.95 -0.14
CA ILE A 32 5.23 -23.38 -1.03
C ILE A 32 5.82 -22.18 -1.77
N ASP A 33 5.70 -22.16 -3.10
CA ASP A 33 6.04 -20.96 -3.88
C ASP A 33 5.10 -19.81 -3.47
N PRO A 34 5.63 -18.64 -3.06
CA PRO A 34 4.82 -17.48 -2.69
C PRO A 34 3.80 -17.06 -3.75
N LYS A 35 4.06 -17.30 -5.02
CA LYS A 35 3.15 -17.02 -6.13
C LYS A 35 1.82 -17.77 -6.03
N SER A 36 1.79 -18.89 -5.30
CA SER A 36 0.56 -19.66 -5.05
C SER A 36 -0.50 -18.85 -4.30
N PHE A 37 -0.10 -17.85 -3.52
CA PHE A 37 -1.05 -16.95 -2.83
C PHE A 37 -1.70 -15.93 -3.77
N LYS A 38 -1.13 -15.68 -4.95
CA LYS A 38 -1.63 -14.66 -5.88
C LYS A 38 -3.11 -14.86 -6.22
N LYS A 39 -3.51 -16.12 -6.46
CA LYS A 39 -4.91 -16.44 -6.79
C LYS A 39 -5.88 -16.03 -5.67
N ILE A 40 -5.48 -16.17 -4.40
CA ILE A 40 -6.34 -15.76 -3.27
C ILE A 40 -6.59 -14.24 -3.29
N TYR A 41 -5.55 -13.45 -3.57
CA TYR A 41 -5.71 -11.99 -3.72
C TYR A 41 -6.62 -11.64 -4.90
N GLU A 42 -6.48 -12.34 -6.03
CA GLU A 42 -7.32 -12.14 -7.21
C GLU A 42 -8.78 -12.48 -6.91
N ASP A 43 -9.06 -13.59 -6.22
CA ASP A 43 -10.41 -14.00 -5.83
C ASP A 43 -11.06 -12.95 -4.89
N ILE A 44 -10.32 -12.43 -3.92
CA ILE A 44 -10.79 -11.34 -3.04
C ILE A 44 -11.11 -10.09 -3.86
N LEU A 45 -10.26 -9.71 -4.82
CA LEU A 45 -10.51 -8.55 -5.66
C LEU A 45 -11.72 -8.76 -6.59
N GLU A 46 -11.96 -9.97 -7.08
CA GLU A 46 -13.17 -10.33 -7.83
C GLU A 46 -14.43 -10.13 -6.98
N GLU A 47 -14.41 -10.59 -5.73
CA GLU A 47 -15.52 -10.34 -4.79
C GLU A 47 -15.69 -8.83 -4.51
N CYS A 48 -14.60 -8.08 -4.34
CA CYS A 48 -14.66 -6.62 -4.20
C CYS A 48 -15.31 -5.93 -5.42
N GLN A 49 -15.13 -6.48 -6.63
CA GLN A 49 -15.79 -5.96 -7.82
C GLN A 49 -17.29 -6.29 -7.82
N LYS A 50 -17.67 -7.54 -7.50
CA LYS A 50 -19.07 -7.97 -7.39
C LYS A 50 -19.83 -7.15 -6.35
N LEU A 51 -19.24 -6.93 -5.20
CA LEU A 51 -19.77 -6.13 -4.10
C LEU A 51 -19.65 -4.61 -4.34
N LYS A 52 -19.17 -4.18 -5.51
CA LYS A 52 -18.99 -2.76 -5.90
C LYS A 52 -18.05 -1.95 -4.99
N ILE A 53 -17.26 -2.59 -4.15
CA ILE A 53 -16.28 -1.94 -3.27
C ILE A 53 -15.27 -1.14 -4.09
N ILE A 54 -14.78 -1.72 -5.23
CA ILE A 54 -13.83 -1.07 -6.13
C ILE A 54 -14.37 0.24 -6.71
N ASN A 55 -15.69 0.41 -6.81
CA ASN A 55 -16.29 1.63 -7.35
C ASN A 55 -15.96 2.87 -6.48
N GLN A 56 -15.72 2.70 -5.18
CA GLN A 56 -15.31 3.79 -4.28
C GLN A 56 -13.90 4.32 -4.61
N PHE A 57 -13.09 3.53 -5.30
CA PHE A 57 -11.71 3.85 -5.67
C PHE A 57 -11.58 4.34 -7.13
N VAL A 58 -12.69 4.53 -7.83
CA VAL A 58 -12.66 5.02 -9.23
C VAL A 58 -12.29 6.50 -9.25
N PHE A 59 -11.17 6.79 -9.89
CA PHE A 59 -10.62 8.13 -10.08
C PHE A 59 -10.86 8.62 -11.52
N MET A 60 -11.17 9.92 -11.69
CA MET A 60 -11.46 10.52 -13.00
C MET A 60 -12.42 9.66 -13.86
N LYS A 61 -13.44 9.06 -13.24
CA LYS A 61 -14.51 8.22 -13.83
C LYS A 61 -14.07 6.89 -14.46
N LYS A 62 -12.78 6.63 -14.70
CA LYS A 62 -12.31 5.43 -15.45
C LYS A 62 -10.99 4.83 -14.98
N TYR A 63 -10.32 5.44 -14.02
CA TYR A 63 -9.02 4.98 -13.57
C TYR A 63 -9.07 4.42 -12.15
N ILE A 64 -8.13 3.54 -11.85
CA ILE A 64 -7.78 3.15 -10.48
C ILE A 64 -6.36 3.62 -10.21
N LEU A 65 -6.15 4.36 -9.12
CA LEU A 65 -4.82 4.76 -8.69
C LEU A 65 -4.14 3.60 -7.98
N VAL A 66 -2.95 3.22 -8.45
CA VAL A 66 -2.11 2.21 -7.79
C VAL A 66 -0.77 2.84 -7.44
N ALA A 67 -0.51 2.97 -6.14
CA ALA A 67 0.78 3.42 -5.65
C ALA A 67 1.76 2.26 -5.60
N LEU A 68 3.00 2.48 -6.05
CA LEU A 68 4.11 1.55 -5.95
C LEU A 68 5.15 2.12 -4.98
N ASP A 69 5.59 1.30 -4.05
CA ASP A 69 6.65 1.64 -3.10
C ASP A 69 7.28 0.36 -2.56
N GLY A 70 8.57 0.41 -2.29
CA GLY A 70 9.30 -0.69 -1.67
C GLY A 70 9.28 -0.61 -0.16
N THR A 71 9.15 -1.75 0.51
CA THR A 71 9.26 -1.81 1.96
C THR A 71 10.18 -2.95 2.40
N HIS A 72 10.97 -2.70 3.44
CA HIS A 72 11.67 -3.76 4.15
C HIS A 72 10.70 -4.44 5.11
N TYR A 73 10.70 -5.80 5.09
CA TYR A 73 9.90 -6.60 6.03
C TYR A 73 10.76 -7.46 6.95
N HIS A 74 12.08 -7.40 6.79
CA HIS A 74 13.06 -7.96 7.72
C HIS A 74 14.39 -7.23 7.57
N SER A 75 15.11 -7.04 8.69
CA SER A 75 16.46 -6.50 8.71
C SER A 75 17.25 -7.11 9.86
N SER A 76 18.49 -7.55 9.62
CA SER A 76 19.36 -8.12 10.65
C SER A 76 20.82 -7.97 10.29
N LYS A 77 21.67 -7.80 11.32
CA LYS A 77 23.12 -7.84 11.19
C LYS A 77 23.70 -9.24 11.33
N LYS A 78 22.89 -10.22 11.79
CA LYS A 78 23.34 -11.58 12.14
C LYS A 78 22.61 -12.64 11.32
N VAL A 79 21.28 -12.53 11.23
CA VAL A 79 20.42 -13.54 10.57
C VAL A 79 20.40 -13.26 9.07
N LYS A 80 20.74 -14.25 8.26
CA LYS A 80 20.75 -14.18 6.80
C LYS A 80 20.29 -15.49 6.17
N CYS A 81 19.71 -15.42 4.99
CA CYS A 81 19.40 -16.55 4.11
C CYS A 81 19.91 -16.26 2.68
N SER A 82 19.78 -17.24 1.80
CA SER A 82 20.21 -17.11 0.38
C SER A 82 19.40 -16.07 -0.41
N CYS A 83 18.23 -15.64 0.09
CA CYS A 83 17.37 -14.64 -0.56
C CYS A 83 17.55 -13.22 0.01
N CYS A 84 18.36 -13.03 1.10
CA CYS A 84 18.61 -11.73 1.65
C CYS A 84 19.35 -10.83 0.67
N GLN A 85 18.92 -9.60 0.57
CA GLN A 85 19.73 -8.51 0.07
C GLN A 85 20.72 -8.08 1.16
N SER A 86 21.79 -7.37 0.80
CA SER A 86 22.78 -6.87 1.76
C SER A 86 23.22 -5.46 1.42
N LYS A 87 23.51 -4.69 2.47
CA LYS A 87 24.09 -3.35 2.37
C LYS A 87 25.17 -3.18 3.42
N THR A 88 26.36 -2.80 3.00
CA THR A 88 27.46 -2.47 3.91
C THR A 88 27.37 -1.00 4.32
N ASP A 89 27.39 -0.73 5.61
CA ASP A 89 27.53 0.63 6.13
C ASP A 89 28.95 1.13 5.87
N SER A 90 29.08 2.23 5.13
CA SER A 90 30.38 2.74 4.70
C SER A 90 31.26 3.27 5.83
N ARG A 91 30.67 3.63 6.99
CA ARG A 91 31.40 4.16 8.14
C ARG A 91 31.88 3.06 9.08
N THR A 92 31.05 2.04 9.28
CA THR A 92 31.29 0.99 10.27
C THR A 92 31.77 -0.32 9.69
N GLY A 93 31.64 -0.52 8.35
CA GLY A 93 31.90 -1.79 7.67
C GLY A 93 30.90 -2.90 8.00
N ILE A 94 29.88 -2.62 8.80
CA ILE A 94 28.89 -3.62 9.23
C ILE A 94 27.96 -3.93 8.06
N ILE A 95 27.76 -5.23 7.77
CA ILE A 95 26.82 -5.70 6.76
C ILE A 95 25.45 -5.84 7.41
N ASN A 96 24.45 -5.18 6.84
CA ASN A 96 23.04 -5.37 7.16
C ASN A 96 22.38 -6.23 6.09
N TYR A 97 21.78 -7.33 6.50
CA TYR A 97 21.00 -8.25 5.65
C TYR A 97 19.53 -7.89 5.79
N PHE A 98 18.78 -7.84 4.68
CA PHE A 98 17.37 -7.46 4.71
C PHE A 98 16.57 -8.17 3.62
N HIS A 99 15.27 -8.25 3.84
CA HIS A 99 14.29 -8.63 2.83
C HIS A 99 13.41 -7.43 2.51
N SER A 100 13.10 -7.26 1.23
CA SER A 100 12.22 -6.21 0.75
C SER A 100 11.24 -6.71 -0.31
N ALA A 101 10.14 -6.00 -0.44
CA ALA A 101 9.13 -6.24 -1.46
C ALA A 101 8.53 -4.92 -1.92
N ILE A 102 8.07 -4.89 -3.16
CA ILE A 102 7.11 -3.87 -3.61
C ILE A 102 5.74 -4.24 -3.05
N THR A 103 5.06 -3.28 -2.47
CA THR A 103 3.71 -3.42 -1.92
C THR A 103 2.71 -2.59 -2.72
N PRO A 104 2.30 -3.01 -3.92
CA PRO A 104 1.37 -2.26 -4.74
C PRO A 104 0.05 -2.08 -4.01
N THR A 105 -0.50 -0.88 -4.05
CA THR A 105 -1.65 -0.55 -3.21
C THR A 105 -2.62 0.35 -3.97
N ILE A 106 -3.90 -0.04 -4.03
CA ILE A 106 -4.96 0.81 -4.55
C ILE A 106 -5.23 1.92 -3.53
N VAL A 107 -5.21 3.15 -4.00
CA VAL A 107 -5.43 4.34 -3.19
C VAL A 107 -6.43 5.28 -3.87
N HIS A 108 -7.07 6.16 -3.08
CA HIS A 108 -7.95 7.20 -3.61
C HIS A 108 -7.87 8.45 -2.72
N PRO A 109 -7.90 9.70 -3.26
CA PRO A 109 -7.80 10.90 -2.44
C PRO A 109 -8.84 10.99 -1.33
N LYS A 110 -10.08 10.61 -1.61
CA LYS A 110 -11.25 10.76 -0.73
C LYS A 110 -11.55 9.53 0.13
N VAL A 111 -10.92 8.36 -0.13
CA VAL A 111 -11.12 7.13 0.64
C VAL A 111 -9.95 6.94 1.59
N LYS A 112 -10.21 6.84 2.89
CA LYS A 112 -9.16 6.66 3.90
C LYS A 112 -8.46 5.32 3.73
N ASN A 113 -9.25 4.26 3.56
CA ASN A 113 -8.77 2.90 3.43
C ASN A 113 -7.99 2.71 2.13
N VAL A 114 -7.10 1.73 2.12
CA VAL A 114 -6.31 1.34 0.96
C VAL A 114 -6.43 -0.17 0.74
N ILE A 115 -6.38 -0.64 -0.51
CA ILE A 115 -6.49 -2.05 -0.83
C ILE A 115 -5.10 -2.55 -1.25
N ALA A 116 -4.49 -3.40 -0.41
CA ALA A 116 -3.22 -4.03 -0.73
C ALA A 116 -3.40 -5.03 -1.88
N LEU A 117 -2.51 -4.98 -2.86
CA LEU A 117 -2.42 -5.95 -3.94
C LEU A 117 -1.32 -6.97 -3.65
N PHE A 118 -1.30 -8.06 -4.43
CA PHE A 118 -0.25 -9.06 -4.29
C PHE A 118 1.13 -8.42 -4.52
N GLN A 119 2.02 -8.60 -3.57
CA GLN A 119 3.37 -8.01 -3.57
C GLN A 119 4.31 -8.68 -4.58
N GLU A 120 5.39 -7.98 -4.92
CA GLU A 120 6.50 -8.54 -5.70
C GLU A 120 7.78 -8.48 -4.87
N PHE A 121 8.43 -9.63 -4.67
CA PHE A 121 9.65 -9.70 -3.85
C PHE A 121 10.88 -9.24 -4.60
N ILE A 122 11.75 -8.50 -3.90
CA ILE A 122 13.04 -8.06 -4.38
C ILE A 122 14.08 -9.05 -3.85
N SER A 123 14.73 -9.81 -4.73
CA SER A 123 15.66 -10.87 -4.32
C SER A 123 16.90 -10.96 -5.23
N ASN A 124 18.00 -11.47 -4.69
CA ASN A 124 19.24 -11.65 -5.43
C ASN A 124 19.22 -12.83 -6.43
N LYS A 125 18.09 -13.54 -6.58
CA LYS A 125 17.98 -14.78 -7.38
C LYS A 125 17.57 -14.60 -8.83
N ASP A 126 17.53 -13.38 -9.34
CA ASP A 126 17.14 -13.12 -10.74
C ASP A 126 18.26 -13.38 -11.78
N GLY A 127 19.39 -13.98 -11.35
CA GLY A 127 20.51 -14.36 -12.23
C GLY A 127 21.38 -13.20 -12.70
N GLN A 128 21.12 -11.99 -12.23
CA GLN A 128 21.87 -10.79 -12.60
C GLN A 128 23.12 -10.63 -11.73
N LYS A 129 24.20 -10.04 -12.31
CA LYS A 129 25.41 -9.69 -11.56
C LYS A 129 25.20 -8.62 -10.50
N LYS A 130 24.15 -7.81 -10.62
CA LYS A 130 23.77 -6.76 -9.68
C LYS A 130 22.59 -7.20 -8.82
N GLN A 131 22.57 -6.76 -7.59
CA GLN A 131 21.44 -6.91 -6.70
C GLN A 131 20.17 -6.33 -7.34
N ASP A 132 19.06 -7.06 -7.29
CA ASP A 132 17.76 -6.61 -7.78
C ASP A 132 17.31 -5.32 -7.09
N CYS A 133 16.46 -4.56 -7.73
CA CYS A 133 16.03 -3.26 -7.24
C CYS A 133 14.51 -3.09 -7.35
N GLU A 134 14.02 -2.10 -6.64
CA GLU A 134 12.62 -1.72 -6.55
C GLU A 134 11.97 -1.47 -7.92
N VAL A 135 12.67 -0.78 -8.83
CA VAL A 135 12.15 -0.48 -10.17
C VAL A 135 12.01 -1.76 -11.01
N ASN A 136 12.96 -2.70 -10.91
CA ASN A 136 12.87 -3.96 -11.63
C ASN A 136 11.74 -4.83 -11.08
N ALA A 137 11.58 -4.91 -9.78
CA ALA A 137 10.46 -5.61 -9.15
C ALA A 137 9.11 -4.97 -9.57
N SER A 138 9.02 -3.66 -9.64
CA SER A 138 7.82 -2.96 -10.12
C SER A 138 7.50 -3.26 -11.58
N LYS A 139 8.51 -3.38 -12.44
CA LYS A 139 8.31 -3.81 -13.85
C LYS A 139 7.78 -5.25 -13.93
N ARG A 140 8.34 -6.17 -13.12
CA ARG A 140 7.84 -7.56 -13.04
C ARG A 140 6.41 -7.61 -12.55
N TRP A 141 6.07 -6.79 -11.53
CA TRP A 141 4.71 -6.68 -11.05
C TRP A 141 3.75 -6.21 -12.14
N LEU A 142 4.11 -5.17 -12.91
CA LEU A 142 3.33 -4.68 -14.05
C LEU A 142 3.15 -5.77 -15.14
N ASP A 143 4.16 -6.60 -15.37
CA ASP A 143 4.05 -7.72 -16.31
C ASP A 143 3.03 -8.78 -15.88
N ASN A 144 2.92 -9.00 -14.59
CA ASN A 144 2.14 -10.07 -14.00
C ASN A 144 0.75 -9.64 -13.53
N PHE A 145 0.46 -8.33 -13.47
CA PHE A 145 -0.82 -7.81 -12.97
C PHE A 145 -1.79 -7.56 -14.11
N ASN A 146 -2.84 -8.37 -14.21
CA ASN A 146 -3.82 -8.32 -15.31
C ASN A 146 -5.29 -8.17 -14.86
N PHE A 147 -5.52 -7.90 -13.56
CA PHE A 147 -6.85 -8.01 -12.96
C PHE A 147 -7.89 -7.04 -13.54
N PHE A 148 -7.53 -5.79 -13.82
CA PHE A 148 -8.48 -4.76 -14.29
C PHE A 148 -8.55 -4.58 -15.81
N ASN A 149 -7.95 -5.43 -16.59
CA ASN A 149 -7.62 -5.24 -18.03
C ASN A 149 -8.75 -4.82 -18.97
N GLN A 150 -10.00 -4.97 -18.58
CA GLN A 150 -11.13 -4.61 -19.46
C GLN A 150 -12.02 -3.49 -18.91
N LYS A 151 -12.03 -3.24 -17.61
CA LYS A 151 -12.95 -2.30 -16.98
C LYS A 151 -12.31 -0.98 -16.59
N TYR A 152 -11.12 -1.01 -16.03
CA TYR A 152 -10.42 0.16 -15.53
C TYR A 152 -8.97 0.20 -16.04
N LYS A 153 -8.53 1.39 -16.45
CA LYS A 153 -7.10 1.65 -16.64
C LYS A 153 -6.46 2.03 -15.31
N LEU A 154 -5.22 1.63 -15.09
CA LEU A 154 -4.48 2.08 -13.93
C LEU A 154 -3.83 3.44 -14.20
N ILE A 155 -3.71 4.24 -13.15
CA ILE A 155 -2.72 5.30 -13.04
C ILE A 155 -1.70 4.85 -11.99
N ILE A 156 -0.47 4.66 -12.42
CA ILE A 156 0.62 4.27 -11.53
C ILE A 156 1.16 5.51 -10.84
N LEU A 157 1.22 5.47 -9.50
CA LEU A 157 1.83 6.48 -8.66
C LEU A 157 3.17 5.95 -8.14
N GLY A 158 4.20 6.77 -8.17
CA GLY A 158 5.52 6.40 -7.68
C GLY A 158 6.28 7.66 -7.23
N ASP A 159 7.37 7.44 -6.50
CA ASP A 159 8.29 8.50 -6.15
C ASP A 159 9.18 8.90 -7.35
N ASP A 160 10.14 9.79 -7.12
CA ASP A 160 11.06 10.29 -8.13
C ASP A 160 11.96 9.19 -8.77
N LEU A 161 12.13 8.05 -8.09
CA LEU A 161 12.87 6.90 -8.64
C LEU A 161 12.14 6.30 -9.84
N TYR A 162 10.81 6.33 -9.84
CA TYR A 162 9.95 5.78 -10.90
C TYR A 162 9.81 6.71 -12.11
N SER A 163 10.10 8.02 -11.99
CA SER A 163 9.95 9.01 -13.05
C SER A 163 11.10 8.96 -14.09
N ARG A 164 11.57 7.76 -14.41
CA ARG A 164 12.60 7.51 -15.42
C ARG A 164 12.01 6.88 -16.68
N VAL A 165 12.58 7.22 -17.84
CA VAL A 165 12.07 6.76 -19.15
C VAL A 165 11.83 5.26 -19.19
N PRO A 166 12.73 4.36 -18.72
CA PRO A 166 12.50 2.92 -18.80
C PRO A 166 11.29 2.42 -17.97
N MET A 167 10.91 3.12 -16.91
CA MET A 167 9.72 2.79 -16.14
C MET A 167 8.45 3.34 -16.79
N ILE A 168 8.51 4.58 -17.27
CA ILE A 168 7.43 5.23 -18.02
C ILE A 168 7.07 4.42 -19.27
N SER A 169 8.07 4.00 -20.03
CA SER A 169 7.88 3.15 -21.22
C SER A 169 7.19 1.84 -20.86
N LYS A 170 7.58 1.21 -19.74
CA LYS A 170 6.96 -0.03 -19.25
C LYS A 170 5.50 0.16 -18.87
N ILE A 171 5.16 1.26 -18.16
CA ILE A 171 3.77 1.58 -17.79
C ILE A 171 2.92 1.79 -19.06
N LYS A 172 3.43 2.54 -20.03
CA LYS A 172 2.73 2.82 -21.31
C LYS A 172 2.57 1.54 -22.17
N GLU A 173 3.61 0.68 -22.22
CA GLU A 173 3.55 -0.64 -22.88
C GLU A 173 2.38 -1.49 -22.36
N LYS A 174 2.10 -1.41 -21.04
CA LYS A 174 0.97 -2.11 -20.41
C LYS A 174 -0.38 -1.42 -20.60
N GLY A 175 -0.44 -0.33 -21.37
CA GLY A 175 -1.67 0.44 -21.60
C GLY A 175 -2.14 1.27 -20.42
N HIS A 176 -1.31 1.47 -19.41
CA HIS A 176 -1.58 2.24 -18.21
C HIS A 176 -1.08 3.68 -18.31
N SER A 177 -1.58 4.55 -17.45
CA SER A 177 -1.15 5.93 -17.27
C SER A 177 -0.31 6.07 -15.99
N PHE A 178 0.29 7.23 -15.78
CA PHE A 178 1.08 7.48 -14.59
C PHE A 178 0.92 8.91 -14.07
N ILE A 179 1.16 9.11 -12.77
CA ILE A 179 1.44 10.40 -12.13
C ILE A 179 2.61 10.13 -11.18
N LEU A 180 3.81 10.57 -11.56
CA LEU A 180 5.05 10.26 -10.85
C LEU A 180 5.66 11.53 -10.28
N VAL A 181 6.17 11.46 -9.06
CA VAL A 181 6.92 12.58 -8.47
C VAL A 181 8.12 12.89 -9.37
N CYS A 182 8.38 14.17 -9.60
CA CYS A 182 9.49 14.62 -10.42
C CYS A 182 10.22 15.75 -9.71
N LYS A 183 11.47 15.50 -9.30
CA LYS A 183 12.29 16.46 -8.58
C LYS A 183 13.31 17.10 -9.53
N GLU A 184 13.55 18.40 -9.34
CA GLU A 184 14.54 19.15 -10.11
C GLU A 184 15.94 18.53 -10.02
N THR A 185 16.35 18.10 -8.81
CA THR A 185 17.66 17.49 -8.56
C THR A 185 17.93 16.25 -9.43
N SER A 186 16.89 15.54 -9.81
CA SER A 186 16.95 14.29 -10.57
C SER A 186 16.70 14.47 -12.07
N HIS A 187 16.09 15.59 -12.48
CA HIS A 187 15.59 15.83 -13.85
C HIS A 187 16.02 17.21 -14.39
N LYS A 188 17.30 17.53 -14.27
CA LYS A 188 17.85 18.86 -14.62
C LYS A 188 17.45 19.34 -16.02
N ILE A 189 17.59 18.48 -17.05
CA ILE A 189 17.25 18.82 -18.46
C ILE A 189 15.76 19.15 -18.61
N LEU A 190 14.88 18.42 -17.93
CA LEU A 190 13.44 18.70 -17.93
C LEU A 190 13.15 20.05 -17.27
N TYR A 191 13.79 20.34 -16.15
CA TYR A 191 13.60 21.61 -15.44
C TYR A 191 14.18 22.80 -16.19
N GLU A 192 15.25 22.63 -16.98
CA GLU A 192 15.72 23.66 -17.91
C GLU A 192 14.66 23.99 -18.98
N GLN A 193 13.94 22.99 -19.50
CA GLN A 193 12.81 23.24 -20.40
C GLN A 193 11.69 23.99 -19.68
N ILE A 194 11.32 23.54 -18.45
CA ILE A 194 10.27 24.19 -17.64
C ILE A 194 10.60 25.65 -17.39
N GLU A 195 11.83 26.00 -17.03
CA GLU A 195 12.25 27.39 -16.79
C GLU A 195 12.21 28.25 -18.06
N ARG A 196 12.53 27.67 -19.23
CA ARG A 196 12.35 28.37 -20.52
C ARG A 196 10.89 28.73 -20.78
N PHE A 197 9.95 27.78 -20.53
CA PHE A 197 8.52 28.03 -20.67
C PHE A 197 8.01 29.05 -19.64
N LYS A 198 8.49 29.02 -18.39
CA LYS A 198 8.14 29.98 -17.34
C LYS A 198 8.63 31.37 -17.71
N SER A 199 9.88 31.52 -18.16
CA SER A 199 10.47 32.77 -18.57
C SER A 199 9.78 33.39 -19.79
N ALA A 200 9.25 32.55 -20.68
CA ALA A 200 8.48 33.00 -21.86
C ALA A 200 6.98 33.23 -21.53
N ASN A 201 6.55 33.17 -20.29
CA ASN A 201 5.13 33.21 -19.88
C ASN A 201 4.22 32.23 -20.65
N SER A 202 4.78 31.11 -21.11
CA SER A 202 4.07 30.09 -21.91
C SER A 202 3.55 28.90 -21.08
N HIS A 203 3.73 28.94 -19.76
CA HIS A 203 3.11 27.99 -18.85
C HIS A 203 1.69 28.46 -18.48
N LYS A 204 0.86 27.52 -18.02
CA LYS A 204 -0.49 27.82 -17.53
C LYS A 204 -0.53 27.76 -16.02
N THR A 205 -1.30 28.66 -15.41
CA THR A 205 -1.43 28.80 -13.95
C THR A 205 -2.89 28.92 -13.55
N VAL A 206 -3.23 28.25 -12.44
CA VAL A 206 -4.52 28.39 -11.75
C VAL A 206 -4.25 28.52 -10.25
N THR A 207 -4.85 29.53 -9.60
CA THR A 207 -4.77 29.70 -8.15
C THR A 207 -6.15 29.54 -7.54
N ILE A 208 -6.27 28.69 -6.52
CA ILE A 208 -7.49 28.42 -5.78
C ILE A 208 -7.24 28.75 -4.31
N GLU A 209 -8.17 29.45 -3.70
CA GLU A 209 -8.17 29.71 -2.27
C GLU A 209 -8.87 28.59 -1.52
N LYS A 210 -8.23 28.06 -0.48
CA LYS A 210 -8.81 27.01 0.38
C LYS A 210 -8.59 27.31 1.86
N MET A 211 -9.54 26.87 2.67
CA MET A 211 -9.38 26.85 4.14
C MET A 211 -8.72 25.53 4.56
N HIS A 212 -7.64 25.60 5.30
CA HIS A 212 -6.98 24.43 5.88
C HIS A 212 -6.65 24.66 7.35
N ASN A 213 -7.20 23.83 8.24
CA ASN A 213 -7.07 23.97 9.70
C ASN A 213 -7.42 25.38 10.20
N GLY A 214 -8.52 25.95 9.70
CA GLY A 214 -9.00 27.29 10.08
C GLY A 214 -8.15 28.45 9.51
N LYS A 215 -7.13 28.18 8.68
CA LYS A 215 -6.29 29.19 8.04
C LYS A 215 -6.50 29.20 6.53
N LYS A 216 -6.55 30.39 5.97
CA LYS A 216 -6.63 30.62 4.53
C LYS A 216 -5.30 30.35 3.87
N GLN A 217 -5.30 29.56 2.80
CA GLN A 217 -4.13 29.20 2.01
C GLN A 217 -4.42 29.35 0.52
N PHE A 218 -3.40 29.66 -0.27
CA PHE A 218 -3.49 29.71 -1.72
C PHE A 218 -2.79 28.51 -2.33
N PHE A 219 -3.50 27.82 -3.21
CA PHE A 219 -3.06 26.64 -3.94
C PHE A 219 -2.83 27.07 -5.40
N THR A 220 -1.58 27.28 -5.78
CA THR A 220 -1.20 27.67 -7.13
C THR A 220 -0.72 26.46 -7.90
N TYR A 221 -1.43 26.13 -8.98
CA TYR A 221 -1.12 25.03 -9.89
C TYR A 221 -0.50 25.60 -11.16
N ASN A 222 0.75 25.23 -11.45
CA ASN A 222 1.44 25.52 -12.69
C ASN A 222 1.51 24.26 -13.54
N PHE A 223 1.35 24.36 -14.87
CA PHE A 223 1.51 23.18 -15.72
C PHE A 223 1.95 23.53 -17.15
N ILE A 224 2.61 22.54 -17.78
CA ILE A 224 3.11 22.59 -19.15
C ILE A 224 2.86 21.20 -19.77
N ASN A 225 2.32 21.17 -20.98
CA ASN A 225 2.15 19.92 -21.74
C ASN A 225 3.23 19.79 -22.83
N GLY A 226 3.58 18.55 -23.19
CA GLY A 226 4.45 18.27 -24.33
C GLY A 226 5.93 18.55 -24.05
N LEU A 227 6.40 18.23 -22.84
CA LEU A 227 7.82 18.30 -22.49
C LEU A 227 8.52 16.99 -22.80
N LEU A 228 9.82 17.04 -23.06
CA LEU A 228 10.65 15.89 -23.38
C LEU A 228 11.45 15.45 -22.15
N LEU A 229 11.14 14.28 -21.62
CA LEU A 229 11.95 13.63 -20.61
C LEU A 229 13.03 12.77 -21.29
N THR A 230 14.30 13.08 -21.01
CA THR A 230 15.44 12.38 -21.62
C THR A 230 15.90 11.21 -20.76
N GLY A 231 16.10 10.04 -21.36
CA GLY A 231 16.47 8.80 -20.70
C GLY A 231 17.94 8.39 -20.84
N GLY A 232 18.84 9.32 -21.19
CA GLY A 232 20.24 9.00 -21.51
C GLY A 232 20.42 8.86 -23.02
N ASN A 233 21.18 7.89 -23.48
CA ASN A 233 21.74 7.91 -24.82
C ASN A 233 20.77 7.78 -26.02
N ILE A 234 19.51 7.36 -25.87
CA ILE A 234 18.64 7.12 -27.04
C ILE A 234 17.14 7.30 -26.76
N ASP A 235 16.66 7.08 -25.54
CA ASP A 235 15.22 7.04 -25.27
C ASP A 235 14.68 8.34 -24.66
N ASN A 236 13.70 8.92 -25.33
CA ASN A 236 12.97 10.08 -24.83
C ASN A 236 11.51 9.71 -24.64
N ALA A 237 10.87 10.28 -23.62
CA ALA A 237 9.43 10.13 -23.39
C ALA A 237 8.79 11.52 -23.37
N GLU A 238 7.73 11.70 -24.14
CA GLU A 238 6.89 12.89 -24.00
C GLU A 238 6.06 12.80 -22.74
N VAL A 239 6.09 13.85 -21.92
CA VAL A 239 5.38 13.96 -20.64
C VAL A 239 4.74 15.35 -20.50
N ASN A 240 3.73 15.41 -19.65
CA ASN A 240 3.15 16.65 -19.16
C ASN A 240 3.62 16.86 -17.72
N TRP A 241 3.94 18.09 -17.37
CA TRP A 241 4.41 18.44 -16.03
C TRP A 241 3.40 19.32 -15.32
N CYS A 242 3.22 19.14 -14.01
CA CYS A 242 2.48 20.03 -13.14
C CYS A 242 3.15 20.20 -11.78
N GLU A 243 2.94 21.38 -11.20
CA GLU A 243 3.44 21.74 -9.88
C GLU A 243 2.31 22.37 -9.07
N LEU A 244 2.24 22.03 -7.78
CA LEU A 244 1.42 22.71 -6.78
C LEU A 244 2.33 23.45 -5.81
N ILE A 245 2.12 24.75 -5.67
CA ILE A 245 2.74 25.57 -4.63
C ILE A 245 1.63 26.00 -3.66
N ILE A 246 1.81 25.70 -2.38
CA ILE A 246 0.89 26.12 -1.31
C ILE A 246 1.55 27.26 -0.54
N THR A 247 0.86 28.41 -0.46
CA THR A 247 1.32 29.59 0.29
C THR A 247 0.30 29.99 1.36
N ASN A 248 0.77 30.65 2.41
CA ASN A 248 -0.10 31.31 3.40
C ASN A 248 -0.54 32.70 2.91
N LEU A 249 -1.33 33.41 3.73
CA LEU A 249 -1.79 34.77 3.43
C LEU A 249 -0.67 35.79 3.22
N GLU A 250 0.48 35.57 3.83
CA GLU A 250 1.66 36.45 3.74
C GLU A 250 2.53 36.12 2.50
N GLY A 251 2.08 35.17 1.65
CA GLY A 251 2.82 34.70 0.48
C GLY A 251 3.99 33.76 0.78
N LYS A 252 4.18 33.35 2.05
CA LYS A 252 5.22 32.40 2.44
C LYS A 252 4.88 31.02 1.90
N LYS A 253 5.81 30.42 1.14
CA LYS A 253 5.70 29.05 0.63
C LYS A 253 5.72 28.05 1.79
N LEU A 254 4.68 27.22 1.85
CA LEU A 254 4.54 26.14 2.83
C LEU A 254 4.98 24.79 2.26
N HIS A 255 4.47 24.45 1.07
CA HIS A 255 4.75 23.17 0.42
C HIS A 255 4.87 23.36 -1.10
N THR A 256 5.64 22.47 -1.73
CA THR A 256 5.72 22.33 -3.18
C THR A 256 5.66 20.86 -3.55
N PHE A 257 4.84 20.50 -4.54
CA PHE A 257 4.73 19.16 -5.10
C PHE A 257 4.85 19.26 -6.61
N SER A 258 5.60 18.36 -7.22
CA SER A 258 5.84 18.37 -8.66
C SER A 258 5.69 16.96 -9.23
N PHE A 259 5.02 16.84 -10.37
CA PHE A 259 4.69 15.56 -11.00
C PHE A 259 4.87 15.62 -12.51
N VAL A 260 5.17 14.45 -13.08
CA VAL A 260 5.05 14.18 -14.51
C VAL A 260 3.97 13.13 -14.77
N THR A 261 3.26 13.25 -15.89
CA THR A 261 2.15 12.39 -16.29
C THR A 261 2.05 12.31 -17.82
N ASP A 262 1.41 11.27 -18.34
CA ASP A 262 0.98 11.20 -19.74
C ASP A 262 -0.43 11.74 -19.96
N LEU A 263 -1.16 12.05 -18.88
CA LEU A 263 -2.49 12.65 -18.97
C LEU A 263 -2.38 14.09 -19.44
N LYS A 264 -3.18 14.47 -20.44
CA LYS A 264 -3.26 15.87 -20.87
C LYS A 264 -3.79 16.75 -19.76
N ILE A 265 -3.01 17.76 -19.36
CA ILE A 265 -3.34 18.67 -18.28
C ILE A 265 -4.10 19.87 -18.84
N THR A 266 -5.18 20.26 -18.16
CA THR A 266 -6.03 21.39 -18.48
C THR A 266 -6.32 22.20 -17.22
N LEU A 267 -6.86 23.42 -17.36
CA LEU A 267 -7.32 24.23 -16.23
C LEU A 267 -8.36 23.50 -15.37
N ASN A 268 -9.17 22.63 -15.98
CA ASN A 268 -10.27 21.93 -15.31
C ASN A 268 -9.85 20.64 -14.57
N ASN A 269 -8.70 20.05 -14.88
CA ASN A 269 -8.29 18.76 -14.30
C ASN A 269 -6.94 18.81 -13.56
N VAL A 270 -6.21 19.91 -13.59
CA VAL A 270 -4.89 20.00 -12.93
C VAL A 270 -4.97 19.76 -11.44
N GLU A 271 -5.99 20.26 -10.77
CA GLU A 271 -6.22 20.01 -9.35
C GLU A 271 -6.40 18.52 -9.07
N GLU A 272 -7.28 17.84 -9.82
CA GLU A 272 -7.56 16.42 -9.66
C GLU A 272 -6.30 15.56 -9.92
N ILE A 273 -5.52 15.88 -10.98
CA ILE A 273 -4.25 15.18 -11.28
C ILE A 273 -3.26 15.33 -10.12
N VAL A 274 -3.10 16.54 -9.58
CA VAL A 274 -2.19 16.80 -8.45
C VAL A 274 -2.67 16.09 -7.18
N GLU A 275 -3.98 16.09 -6.90
CA GLU A 275 -4.55 15.31 -5.78
C GLU A 275 -4.27 13.81 -5.93
N GLY A 276 -4.44 13.27 -7.14
CA GLY A 276 -4.07 11.90 -7.47
C GLY A 276 -2.60 11.61 -7.15
N GLY A 277 -1.67 12.45 -7.63
CA GLY A 277 -0.24 12.30 -7.38
C GLY A 277 0.12 12.39 -5.89
N ARG A 278 -0.47 13.34 -5.18
CA ARG A 278 -0.30 13.48 -3.72
C ARG A 278 -0.79 12.27 -2.95
N THR A 279 -1.80 11.56 -3.45
CA THR A 279 -2.37 10.38 -2.77
C THR A 279 -1.35 9.24 -2.60
N ARG A 280 -0.22 9.26 -3.31
CA ARG A 280 0.88 8.31 -3.14
C ARG A 280 1.31 8.12 -1.67
N TRP A 281 1.27 9.18 -0.85
CA TRP A 281 1.65 9.09 0.56
C TRP A 281 0.88 8.00 1.36
N LYS A 282 -0.30 7.61 0.88
CA LYS A 282 -1.10 6.58 1.55
C LYS A 282 -0.46 5.20 1.55
N ILE A 283 0.38 4.87 0.54
CA ILE A 283 1.11 3.60 0.56
C ILE A 283 2.09 3.56 1.73
N GLU A 284 2.75 4.67 2.04
CA GLU A 284 3.67 4.75 3.17
C GLU A 284 2.92 4.70 4.51
N ASN A 285 1.88 5.52 4.69
CA ASN A 285 1.22 5.71 5.97
C ASN A 285 0.08 4.71 6.24
N GLU A 286 -0.79 4.46 5.26
CA GLU A 286 -1.96 3.61 5.46
C GLU A 286 -1.70 2.14 5.12
N ASN A 287 -0.70 1.82 4.31
CA ASN A 287 -0.28 0.45 4.01
C ASN A 287 0.98 0.07 4.80
N ASN A 288 2.16 0.55 4.41
CA ASN A 288 3.44 0.08 4.93
C ASN A 288 3.58 0.34 6.44
N ASN A 289 3.29 1.56 6.90
CA ASN A 289 3.36 1.90 8.32
C ASN A 289 2.30 1.14 9.14
N THR A 290 1.10 0.92 8.60
CA THR A 290 0.07 0.12 9.26
C THR A 290 0.52 -1.32 9.46
N LEU A 291 1.09 -1.94 8.43
CA LEU A 291 1.65 -3.29 8.50
C LEU A 291 2.78 -3.40 9.53
N LYS A 292 3.59 -2.35 9.69
CA LYS A 292 4.73 -2.35 10.63
C LYS A 292 4.32 -2.06 12.07
N THR A 293 3.40 -1.09 12.29
CA THR A 293 3.21 -0.49 13.62
C THR A 293 1.82 -0.66 14.23
N LYS A 294 0.81 -1.12 13.44
CA LYS A 294 -0.58 -1.17 13.88
C LYS A 294 -1.09 -2.60 14.19
N GLY A 295 -0.20 -3.46 14.70
CA GLY A 295 -0.54 -4.79 15.20
C GLY A 295 -0.19 -5.95 14.26
N TYR A 296 0.14 -5.69 12.98
CA TYR A 296 0.57 -6.74 12.04
C TYR A 296 2.03 -7.14 12.22
N ASN A 297 2.87 -6.23 12.78
CA ASN A 297 4.28 -6.47 13.11
C ASN A 297 5.09 -7.02 11.92
N LEU A 298 4.91 -6.45 10.71
CA LEU A 298 5.51 -6.94 9.46
C LEU A 298 7.04 -7.10 9.55
N GLU A 299 7.72 -6.23 10.30
CA GLU A 299 9.18 -6.27 10.48
C GLU A 299 9.65 -7.28 11.54
N HIS A 300 8.72 -7.95 12.25
CA HIS A 300 9.08 -8.99 13.19
C HIS A 300 9.67 -10.19 12.46
N ASN A 301 10.75 -10.76 13.02
CA ASN A 301 11.33 -11.97 12.46
C ASN A 301 10.48 -13.20 12.79
N PHE A 302 9.48 -13.47 11.97
CA PHE A 302 8.63 -14.68 12.09
C PHE A 302 9.36 -15.96 11.69
N GLY A 303 10.58 -15.87 11.14
CA GLY A 303 11.41 -16.98 10.69
C GLY A 303 11.80 -16.85 9.23
N HIS A 304 13.00 -17.31 8.89
CA HIS A 304 13.54 -17.24 7.53
C HIS A 304 13.28 -18.50 6.71
N GLY A 305 13.27 -19.69 7.37
CA GLY A 305 13.24 -20.96 6.67
C GLY A 305 14.48 -21.23 5.83
N LYS A 306 14.37 -22.21 4.94
CA LYS A 306 15.41 -22.59 3.99
C LYS A 306 15.15 -22.06 2.56
N GLN A 307 13.86 -21.84 2.22
CA GLN A 307 13.44 -21.43 0.86
C GLN A 307 12.53 -20.20 0.88
N TYR A 308 11.26 -20.38 1.26
CA TYR A 308 10.20 -19.37 1.05
C TYR A 308 9.48 -18.93 2.32
N LEU A 309 9.82 -19.46 3.49
CA LEU A 309 9.06 -19.20 4.72
C LEU A 309 8.90 -17.70 4.99
N SER A 310 9.98 -16.92 4.89
CA SER A 310 9.97 -15.48 5.13
C SER A 310 9.03 -14.74 4.17
N GLN A 311 9.05 -15.12 2.87
CA GLN A 311 8.20 -14.54 1.84
C GLN A 311 6.72 -14.91 2.06
N ASN A 312 6.46 -16.17 2.41
CA ASN A 312 5.10 -16.67 2.66
C ASN A 312 4.48 -16.02 3.90
N LEU A 313 5.24 -15.84 4.97
CA LEU A 313 4.77 -15.13 6.16
C LEU A 313 4.50 -13.65 5.87
N CYS A 314 5.32 -13.01 5.04
CA CYS A 314 5.06 -11.66 4.54
C CYS A 314 3.76 -11.60 3.71
N SER A 315 3.58 -12.54 2.77
CA SER A 315 2.36 -12.64 1.95
C SER A 315 1.11 -12.81 2.81
N LEU A 316 1.14 -13.71 3.79
CA LEU A 316 0.02 -13.94 4.70
C LEU A 316 -0.28 -12.75 5.60
N ASN A 317 0.74 -11.99 6.01
CA ASN A 317 0.58 -10.77 6.80
C ASN A 317 -0.14 -9.69 5.98
N ILE A 318 0.28 -9.47 4.73
CA ILE A 318 -0.37 -8.52 3.81
C ILE A 318 -1.79 -9.01 3.45
N LEU A 319 -2.00 -10.32 3.28
CA LEU A 319 -3.31 -10.90 3.03
C LEU A 319 -4.28 -10.65 4.20
N ALA A 320 -3.82 -10.84 5.44
CA ALA A 320 -4.62 -10.51 6.62
C ALA A 320 -5.01 -9.02 6.67
N PHE A 321 -4.06 -8.13 6.30
CA PHE A 321 -4.36 -6.70 6.20
C PHE A 321 -5.40 -6.41 5.12
N LEU A 322 -5.28 -7.02 3.95
CA LEU A 322 -6.26 -6.91 2.86
C LEU A 322 -7.65 -7.35 3.34
N PHE A 323 -7.75 -8.53 3.96
CA PHE A 323 -9.01 -9.08 4.45
C PHE A 323 -9.69 -8.14 5.48
N HIS A 324 -8.96 -7.69 6.50
CA HIS A 324 -9.49 -6.74 7.47
C HIS A 324 -9.90 -5.39 6.85
N THR A 325 -9.21 -4.97 5.78
CA THR A 325 -9.59 -3.75 5.06
C THR A 325 -10.90 -3.93 4.29
N ILE A 326 -11.11 -5.09 3.67
CA ILE A 326 -12.39 -5.39 2.99
C ILE A 326 -13.54 -5.46 3.99
N GLN A 327 -13.35 -6.11 5.15
CA GLN A 327 -14.35 -6.09 6.22
C GLN A 327 -14.68 -4.66 6.64
N GLU A 328 -13.69 -3.80 6.82
CA GLU A 328 -13.87 -2.38 7.19
C GLU A 328 -14.59 -1.55 6.10
N LEU A 329 -14.59 -1.99 4.84
CA LEU A 329 -15.26 -1.33 3.72
C LEU A 329 -16.67 -1.84 3.44
N TYR A 330 -17.04 -3.03 3.92
CA TYR A 330 -18.27 -3.71 3.54
C TYR A 330 -19.11 -4.21 4.72
N ASP A 331 -18.49 -4.70 5.78
CA ASP A 331 -19.18 -5.29 6.94
C ASP A 331 -19.55 -4.20 7.95
N THR A 332 -20.85 -3.96 8.13
CA THR A 332 -21.37 -2.91 9.00
C THR A 332 -21.00 -3.13 10.46
N LEU A 333 -21.06 -4.36 10.96
CA LEU A 333 -20.72 -4.71 12.32
C LEU A 333 -19.21 -4.49 12.59
N TYR A 334 -18.38 -4.90 11.63
CA TYR A 334 -16.94 -4.65 11.71
C TYR A 334 -16.59 -3.16 11.60
N MET A 335 -17.29 -2.39 10.75
CA MET A 335 -17.12 -0.91 10.67
C MET A 335 -17.41 -0.23 12.00
N GLU A 336 -18.50 -0.62 12.67
CA GLU A 336 -18.89 -0.09 13.98
C GLU A 336 -17.82 -0.41 15.03
N LEU A 337 -17.39 -1.66 15.09
CA LEU A 337 -16.31 -2.10 15.97
C LEU A 337 -15.03 -1.27 15.76
N ARG A 338 -14.65 -1.04 14.49
CA ARG A 338 -13.48 -0.25 14.14
C ARG A 338 -13.61 1.23 14.52
N SER A 339 -14.79 1.79 14.36
CA SER A 339 -15.10 3.16 14.81
C SER A 339 -14.87 3.32 16.32
N ASN A 340 -15.35 2.36 17.11
CA ASN A 340 -15.28 2.38 18.57
C ASN A 340 -13.87 2.08 19.11
N LEU A 341 -13.11 1.19 18.46
CA LEU A 341 -11.78 0.80 18.94
C LEU A 341 -10.64 1.67 18.40
N GLY A 342 -10.85 2.41 17.31
CA GLY A 342 -9.85 3.25 16.67
C GLY A 342 -8.75 2.44 15.98
N ALA A 343 -7.65 2.12 16.64
CA ALA A 343 -6.53 1.39 16.00
C ALA A 343 -6.79 -0.12 15.92
N ARG A 344 -6.37 -0.78 14.81
CA ARG A 344 -6.48 -2.25 14.65
C ARG A 344 -5.76 -3.03 15.76
N LYS A 345 -4.66 -2.49 16.27
CA LYS A 345 -3.94 -3.07 17.40
C LYS A 345 -4.86 -3.28 18.61
N ASN A 346 -5.73 -2.32 18.92
CA ASN A 346 -6.67 -2.41 20.04
C ASN A 346 -7.66 -3.56 19.85
N LEU A 347 -8.12 -3.78 18.60
CA LEU A 347 -8.96 -4.93 18.28
C LEU A 347 -8.23 -6.25 18.51
N PHE A 348 -6.98 -6.37 18.04
CA PHE A 348 -6.19 -7.60 18.22
C PHE A 348 -5.90 -7.88 19.69
N GLU A 349 -5.65 -6.86 20.48
CA GLU A 349 -5.48 -6.97 21.94
C GLU A 349 -6.77 -7.43 22.62
N ALA A 350 -7.91 -6.80 22.30
CA ALA A 350 -9.21 -7.19 22.82
C ALA A 350 -9.56 -8.64 22.46
N MET A 351 -9.40 -9.04 21.20
CA MET A 351 -9.61 -10.42 20.75
C MET A 351 -8.72 -11.41 21.51
N ASN A 352 -7.44 -11.09 21.68
CA ASN A 352 -6.50 -11.97 22.38
C ASN A 352 -6.90 -12.18 23.85
N ILE A 353 -7.27 -11.10 24.55
CA ILE A 353 -7.72 -11.19 25.94
C ILE A 353 -9.00 -12.03 26.02
N LEU A 354 -10.03 -11.69 25.26
CA LEU A 354 -11.34 -12.31 25.33
C LEU A 354 -11.30 -13.79 24.94
N THR A 355 -10.60 -14.15 23.86
CA THR A 355 -10.47 -15.56 23.44
C THR A 355 -9.58 -16.40 24.35
N SER A 356 -8.75 -15.77 25.19
CA SER A 356 -8.03 -16.48 26.25
C SER A 356 -8.91 -16.86 27.42
N MET A 357 -9.96 -16.09 27.70
CA MET A 357 -10.87 -16.26 28.84
C MET A 357 -12.14 -17.03 28.47
N PHE A 358 -12.71 -16.77 27.30
CA PHE A 358 -14.01 -17.27 26.87
C PHE A 358 -13.94 -18.06 25.56
N THR A 359 -14.92 -18.96 25.36
CA THR A 359 -15.17 -19.59 24.06
C THR A 359 -16.43 -18.97 23.47
N PHE A 360 -16.28 -18.19 22.41
CA PHE A 360 -17.39 -17.54 21.72
C PHE A 360 -18.17 -18.48 20.82
N ILE A 361 -19.47 -18.24 20.65
CA ILE A 361 -20.34 -19.03 19.77
C ILE A 361 -19.86 -18.94 18.32
N ASN A 362 -19.53 -17.72 17.86
CA ASN A 362 -18.95 -17.42 16.56
C ASN A 362 -18.23 -16.06 16.61
N PHE A 363 -17.67 -15.65 15.46
CA PHE A 363 -16.92 -14.41 15.34
C PHE A 363 -17.80 -13.16 15.55
N ASP A 364 -19.02 -13.14 14.99
CA ASP A 364 -19.94 -12.01 15.11
C ASP A 364 -20.36 -11.79 16.56
N LYS A 365 -20.65 -12.87 17.29
CA LYS A 365 -20.98 -12.80 18.73
C LYS A 365 -19.84 -12.25 19.58
N MET A 366 -18.60 -12.48 19.19
CA MET A 366 -17.46 -11.83 19.85
C MET A 366 -17.44 -10.31 19.57
N ILE A 367 -17.70 -9.91 18.33
CA ILE A 367 -17.75 -8.48 17.95
C ILE A 367 -18.89 -7.78 18.70
N GLU A 368 -20.10 -8.34 18.68
CA GLU A 368 -21.26 -7.83 19.39
C GLU A 368 -20.97 -7.66 20.89
N PHE A 369 -20.32 -8.67 21.50
CA PHE A 369 -19.92 -8.59 22.91
C PHE A 369 -18.97 -7.42 23.18
N ILE A 370 -17.97 -7.20 22.33
CA ILE A 370 -17.03 -6.07 22.46
C ILE A 370 -17.78 -4.73 22.38
N LEU A 371 -18.72 -4.60 21.45
CA LEU A 371 -19.51 -3.37 21.26
C LEU A 371 -20.38 -3.08 22.48
N ILE A 372 -21.22 -4.03 22.88
CA ILE A 372 -22.16 -3.87 23.99
C ILE A 372 -21.41 -3.61 25.32
N SER A 373 -20.29 -4.32 25.55
CA SER A 373 -19.48 -4.14 26.77
C SER A 373 -18.87 -2.73 26.93
N ARG A 374 -18.87 -1.93 25.87
CA ARG A 374 -18.35 -0.55 25.87
C ARG A 374 -19.43 0.53 25.93
N GLU A 375 -20.64 0.21 25.50
CA GLU A 375 -21.75 1.15 25.42
C GLU A 375 -22.68 1.09 26.64
N SER A 376 -22.65 -0.01 27.37
CA SER A 376 -23.55 -0.26 28.52
C SER A 376 -22.80 -0.31 29.85
N ASP A 377 -23.23 0.47 30.81
CA ASP A 377 -22.85 0.34 32.23
C ASP A 377 -23.53 -0.89 32.91
N GLU A 378 -24.45 -1.56 32.21
CA GLU A 378 -25.15 -2.73 32.69
C GLU A 378 -24.33 -4.03 32.44
N GLN A 379 -24.53 -5.02 33.30
CA GLN A 379 -23.87 -6.34 33.12
C GLN A 379 -24.39 -7.04 31.86
N VAL A 380 -23.52 -7.24 30.92
CA VAL A 380 -23.83 -7.98 29.68
C VAL A 380 -24.04 -9.47 29.99
N PRO A 381 -25.17 -10.08 29.61
CA PRO A 381 -25.44 -11.49 29.88
C PRO A 381 -24.54 -12.38 29.01
N LEU A 382 -23.44 -12.88 29.59
CA LEU A 382 -22.42 -13.68 28.91
C LEU A 382 -22.97 -14.89 28.13
N LYS A 383 -24.06 -15.52 28.63
CA LYS A 383 -24.65 -16.74 28.03
C LYS A 383 -25.07 -16.57 26.56
N ASP A 384 -25.34 -15.35 26.11
CA ASP A 384 -25.81 -15.07 24.76
C ASP A 384 -24.65 -14.96 23.74
N PHE A 385 -23.40 -14.95 24.22
CA PHE A 385 -22.19 -14.73 23.41
C PHE A 385 -21.20 -15.87 23.50
N ILE A 386 -21.17 -16.61 24.63
CA ILE A 386 -20.17 -17.65 24.90
C ILE A 386 -20.81 -19.01 25.04
N LEU A 387 -20.05 -20.05 24.76
CA LEU A 387 -20.39 -21.41 25.14
C LEU A 387 -20.06 -21.61 26.61
N LEU A 388 -21.08 -21.90 27.42
CA LEU A 388 -20.91 -22.35 28.81
C LEU A 388 -20.36 -23.80 28.76
N ASN A 389 -19.15 -24.02 29.30
CA ASN A 389 -18.51 -25.36 29.38
C ASN A 389 -19.18 -26.24 30.39
#